data_99367951c3bc319695a4718bd986a3b1
#
_entry.id   99367951c3bc319695a4718bd986a3b1
#
_cell.length_a   1.000
_cell.length_b   1.000
_cell.length_c   1.000
_cell.angle_alpha   90.00
_cell.angle_beta   90.00
_cell.angle_gamma   90.00
#
_symmetry.space_group_name_H-M   'P 1'
#
loop_
_entity.id
_entity.type
_entity.pdbx_description
1 polymer ?
#
loop_
_entity_poly.entity_id
_entity_poly.type
_entity_poly.pdbx_seq_one_letter_code
_entity_poly.pdbx_strand_id
1 'polypeptide(L)'
;MSGCAATSTFRAEVRINGLGKNWGNAVRLPLLISALAVIGFASSAAEAQISDDVVRIGVLNDQSSLYADAGGAGSVIAAKMAVEDAGGKVLGKPVDIVFADHQNKADVGINIARQWFEVGKVDMAIGFDNSAVALGVEQLAADHDKIAIAGAVGSTAFTGKSCTPTEASWIYDSYALTTSVAKSVVAEGRDTWFFITVDYTFGYSLEADASAAVLAAGGKVLGSVRHPLNTSDFSSYLLQAQASGAKVIAFANSGGDMVNATKQANEFGLTKSQSLVSLLVFITDVHSMELKAAQGLKFVTAFYWDRNDETREWSKRFFERQQRMPTQTQASVYSAIRHYLKSIEAAGTDEAKAVMAKMRELPVNDFYTKNGHLREDGRLVHDMYFAQVKTPAESTRPWDYYKILGTIPGE
;
A
#
# COMPACT_ATOMS: atom_id res chain seq x y z
N MET A 1 14.76 0.81 -15.85
CA MET A 1 14.87 1.34 -14.49
C MET A 1 15.10 2.84 -14.62
N SER A 2 14.04 3.60 -14.75
CA SER A 2 14.08 5.08 -14.82
C SER A 2 13.47 5.57 -13.52
N GLY A 3 14.33 6.07 -12.62
CA GLY A 3 14.05 6.18 -11.23
C GLY A 3 13.24 7.41 -10.84
N CYS A 4 12.58 7.30 -9.70
CA CYS A 4 12.17 8.39 -8.82
C CYS A 4 13.36 9.23 -8.29
N ALA A 5 14.55 9.11 -8.87
CA ALA A 5 15.73 9.87 -8.49
C ALA A 5 15.52 11.36 -8.77
N ALA A 6 15.55 12.15 -7.70
CA ALA A 6 15.55 13.61 -7.76
C ALA A 6 16.57 14.10 -8.80
N THR A 7 16.10 14.86 -9.78
CA THR A 7 16.97 15.64 -10.67
C THR A 7 17.72 16.65 -9.83
N SER A 8 18.94 16.31 -9.42
CA SER A 8 19.87 17.25 -8.85
C SER A 8 20.22 18.27 -9.94
N THR A 9 19.77 19.51 -9.77
CA THR A 9 20.18 20.63 -10.59
C THR A 9 21.70 20.79 -10.51
N PHE A 10 22.38 20.46 -11.60
CA PHE A 10 23.76 20.80 -11.82
C PHE A 10 23.89 22.33 -11.78
N ARG A 11 24.44 22.87 -10.69
CA ARG A 11 25.00 24.22 -10.69
C ARG A 11 26.35 24.17 -11.41
N ALA A 12 26.37 24.73 -12.60
CA ALA A 12 27.61 24.97 -13.33
C ALA A 12 28.44 26.02 -12.57
N GLU A 13 29.55 25.61 -11.96
CA GLU A 13 30.57 26.55 -11.52
C GLU A 13 31.30 27.11 -12.74
N VAL A 14 31.07 28.38 -13.01
CA VAL A 14 31.85 29.15 -13.95
C VAL A 14 33.22 29.48 -13.28
N ARG A 15 34.25 28.78 -13.65
CA ARG A 15 35.63 29.18 -13.34
C ARG A 15 36.02 30.35 -14.21
N ILE A 16 36.23 31.52 -13.60
CA ILE A 16 36.92 32.63 -14.21
C ILE A 16 38.40 32.53 -13.85
N ASN A 17 39.22 32.18 -14.84
CA ASN A 17 40.66 32.35 -14.80
C ASN A 17 41.03 33.76 -15.26
N GLY A 18 41.84 34.48 -14.47
CA GLY A 18 42.42 35.76 -14.90
C GLY A 18 43.41 36.32 -13.91
N LEU A 19 44.66 35.94 -14.01
CA LEU A 19 45.92 36.69 -14.13
C LEU A 19 46.06 38.04 -13.41
N GLY A 20 47.10 38.15 -12.59
CA GLY A 20 47.84 39.43 -12.52
C GLY A 20 48.57 39.71 -11.19
N LYS A 21 49.76 39.28 -11.08
CA LYS A 21 51.05 39.87 -10.62
C LYS A 21 51.09 41.03 -9.60
N ASN A 22 51.85 40.73 -8.53
CA ASN A 22 52.95 41.51 -7.90
C ASN A 22 52.71 42.86 -7.20
N TRP A 23 53.22 42.97 -6.02
CA TRP A 23 54.29 43.76 -5.43
C TRP A 23 54.11 43.91 -3.93
N GLY A 24 55.19 43.63 -3.24
CA GLY A 24 55.37 43.63 -1.83
C GLY A 24 55.48 45.02 -1.21
N ASN A 25 55.30 45.02 0.09
CA ASN A 25 56.18 45.73 1.01
C ASN A 25 55.83 45.40 2.45
N ALA A 26 56.83 45.12 3.23
CA ALA A 26 56.83 44.87 4.65
C ALA A 26 56.65 46.18 5.45
N VAL A 27 55.78 46.18 6.46
CA VAL A 27 55.90 47.11 7.63
C VAL A 27 55.26 46.45 8.87
N ARG A 28 56.13 46.15 9.84
CA ARG A 28 56.08 46.20 11.30
C ARG A 28 54.76 46.01 12.06
N LEU A 29 54.83 45.00 12.95
CA LEU A 29 53.99 44.81 14.14
C LEU A 29 53.92 46.05 15.06
N PRO A 30 52.76 46.22 15.76
CA PRO A 30 52.84 46.17 17.20
C PRO A 30 51.80 45.20 17.80
N LEU A 31 52.23 44.57 18.89
CA LEU A 31 51.44 43.77 19.79
C LEU A 31 50.20 44.56 20.28
N LEU A 32 49.01 43.96 20.16
CA LEU A 32 47.86 44.35 20.96
C LEU A 32 47.11 43.10 21.40
N ILE A 33 47.07 42.99 22.67
CA ILE A 33 46.34 42.18 23.64
C ILE A 33 45.11 41.46 23.08
N SER A 34 45.19 40.11 23.18
CA SER A 34 44.07 39.20 22.91
C SER A 34 43.01 39.33 23.98
N ALA A 35 41.88 39.89 23.63
CA ALA A 35 40.62 39.64 24.34
C ALA A 35 40.01 38.36 23.77
N LEU A 36 40.06 37.24 24.53
CA LEU A 36 39.33 36.00 24.21
C LEU A 36 37.83 36.31 24.35
N ALA A 37 37.19 36.58 23.24
CA ALA A 37 35.72 36.51 23.16
C ALA A 37 35.38 35.03 23.04
N VAL A 38 34.92 34.46 24.15
CA VAL A 38 34.22 33.16 24.17
C VAL A 38 32.89 33.38 23.47
N ILE A 39 32.88 33.14 22.15
CA ILE A 39 31.63 33.03 21.41
C ILE A 39 31.05 31.67 21.82
N GLY A 40 30.12 31.72 22.79
CA GLY A 40 29.27 30.57 23.11
C GLY A 40 28.44 30.29 21.85
N PHE A 41 28.78 29.21 21.14
CA PHE A 41 27.86 28.58 20.22
C PHE A 41 26.66 28.10 21.05
N ALA A 42 25.65 28.97 21.22
CA ALA A 42 24.33 28.52 21.54
C ALA A 42 23.89 27.66 20.35
N SER A 43 24.05 26.33 20.46
CA SER A 43 23.31 25.40 19.61
C SER A 43 21.84 25.72 19.85
N SER A 44 21.25 26.56 19.02
CA SER A 44 19.80 26.64 18.93
C SER A 44 19.36 25.23 18.54
N ALA A 45 18.84 24.49 19.51
CA ALA A 45 18.04 23.31 19.20
C ALA A 45 17.02 23.81 18.18
N ALA A 46 17.06 23.27 16.96
CA ALA A 46 16.03 23.56 15.97
C ALA A 46 14.71 23.20 16.64
N GLU A 47 13.88 24.21 16.88
CA GLU A 47 12.58 24.01 17.48
C GLU A 47 11.77 23.14 16.52
N ALA A 48 11.22 22.05 17.01
CA ALA A 48 10.42 21.13 16.20
C ALA A 48 9.27 21.91 15.57
N GLN A 49 9.24 21.97 14.24
CA GLN A 49 8.31 22.80 13.51
C GLN A 49 7.21 21.94 12.89
N ILE A 50 6.02 21.97 13.49
CA ILE A 50 4.80 21.42 12.92
C ILE A 50 3.98 22.55 12.29
N SER A 51 3.64 22.40 11.01
CA SER A 51 2.80 23.34 10.29
C SER A 51 1.41 23.39 10.96
N ASP A 52 0.82 24.59 11.02
CA ASP A 52 -0.55 24.80 11.53
C ASP A 52 -0.82 24.29 12.97
N ASP A 53 0.23 23.96 13.75
CA ASP A 53 0.14 23.43 15.12
C ASP A 53 -0.62 22.12 15.28
N VAL A 54 -0.86 21.39 14.19
CA VAL A 54 -1.56 20.10 14.16
C VAL A 54 -1.06 19.26 12.98
N VAL A 55 -0.84 17.96 13.20
CA VAL A 55 -0.62 17.00 12.10
C VAL A 55 -1.96 16.42 11.68
N ARG A 56 -2.36 16.63 10.43
CA ARG A 56 -3.66 16.17 9.93
C ARG A 56 -3.52 15.04 8.92
N ILE A 57 -4.11 13.89 9.25
CA ILE A 57 -4.07 12.68 8.44
C ILE A 57 -5.45 12.45 7.82
N GLY A 58 -5.52 12.33 6.50
CA GLY A 58 -6.73 12.07 5.74
C GLY A 58 -6.86 10.60 5.35
N VAL A 59 -7.88 9.89 5.84
CA VAL A 59 -8.23 8.53 5.39
C VAL A 59 -9.23 8.64 4.25
N LEU A 60 -8.75 8.41 3.02
CA LEU A 60 -9.55 8.51 1.79
C LEU A 60 -9.74 7.11 1.20
N ASN A 61 -10.91 6.54 1.36
CA ASN A 61 -11.17 5.17 0.94
C ASN A 61 -12.63 4.94 0.51
N ASP A 62 -12.93 3.75 -0.02
CA ASP A 62 -14.29 3.34 -0.35
C ASP A 62 -15.02 2.91 0.92
N GLN A 63 -16.00 3.68 1.38
CA GLN A 63 -16.75 3.36 2.61
C GLN A 63 -18.15 2.82 2.36
N SER A 64 -18.65 2.85 1.13
CA SER A 64 -20.05 2.55 0.84
C SER A 64 -20.29 1.65 -0.38
N SER A 65 -19.23 1.24 -1.10
CA SER A 65 -19.39 0.44 -2.32
C SER A 65 -18.57 -0.85 -2.31
N LEU A 66 -18.02 -1.25 -3.45
CA LEU A 66 -17.41 -2.55 -3.74
C LEU A 66 -16.32 -2.99 -2.76
N TYR A 67 -15.51 -2.05 -2.26
CA TYR A 67 -14.38 -2.32 -1.37
C TYR A 67 -14.61 -1.91 0.09
N ALA A 68 -15.84 -1.50 0.43
CA ALA A 68 -16.19 -1.04 1.79
C ALA A 68 -15.86 -2.07 2.89
N ASP A 69 -16.04 -3.36 2.61
CA ASP A 69 -15.72 -4.44 3.56
C ASP A 69 -14.21 -4.71 3.69
N ALA A 70 -13.42 -4.36 2.66
CA ALA A 70 -11.97 -4.54 2.67
C ALA A 70 -11.23 -3.42 3.41
N GLY A 71 -11.55 -2.16 3.10
CA GLY A 71 -10.99 -0.96 3.72
C GLY A 71 -11.99 -0.28 4.64
N GLY A 72 -12.90 0.45 4.05
CA GLY A 72 -14.08 1.08 4.63
C GLY A 72 -13.87 1.78 5.96
N ALA A 73 -14.90 1.74 6.79
CA ALA A 73 -14.87 2.28 8.15
C ALA A 73 -13.80 1.63 9.03
N GLY A 74 -13.40 0.39 8.74
CA GLY A 74 -12.33 -0.30 9.45
C GLY A 74 -10.98 0.37 9.30
N SER A 75 -10.67 0.96 8.14
CA SER A 75 -9.43 1.74 7.95
C SER A 75 -9.43 3.01 8.81
N VAL A 76 -10.59 3.65 8.99
CA VAL A 76 -10.71 4.81 9.89
C VAL A 76 -10.50 4.40 11.36
N ILE A 77 -11.03 3.24 11.75
CA ILE A 77 -10.81 2.67 13.10
C ILE A 77 -9.33 2.36 13.30
N ALA A 78 -8.67 1.71 12.33
CA ALA A 78 -7.25 1.40 12.38
C ALA A 78 -6.39 2.67 12.49
N ALA A 79 -6.74 3.73 11.73
CA ALA A 79 -6.07 5.02 11.80
C ALA A 79 -6.19 5.67 13.18
N LYS A 80 -7.39 5.69 13.76
CA LYS A 80 -7.63 6.20 15.11
C LYS A 80 -6.85 5.40 16.17
N MET A 81 -6.84 4.06 16.07
CA MET A 81 -6.05 3.21 16.96
C MET A 81 -4.55 3.53 16.86
N ALA A 82 -4.03 3.78 15.65
CA ALA A 82 -2.62 4.12 15.46
C ALA A 82 -2.25 5.45 16.13
N VAL A 83 -3.11 6.45 16.03
CA VAL A 83 -2.94 7.77 16.68
C VAL A 83 -3.07 7.65 18.20
N GLU A 84 -4.06 6.91 18.71
CA GLU A 84 -4.22 6.64 20.14
C GLU A 84 -2.97 5.96 20.73
N ASP A 85 -2.44 4.94 20.07
CA ASP A 85 -1.24 4.21 20.49
C ASP A 85 0.05 5.05 20.35
N ALA A 86 0.01 6.17 19.60
CA ALA A 86 1.05 7.19 19.57
C ALA A 86 0.87 8.27 20.66
N GLY A 87 -0.17 8.16 21.50
CA GLY A 87 -0.46 9.14 22.55
C GLY A 87 -1.24 10.37 22.06
N GLY A 88 -1.82 10.33 20.84
CA GLY A 88 -2.64 11.40 20.27
C GLY A 88 -1.89 12.65 19.84
N LYS A 89 -0.56 12.65 19.94
CA LYS A 89 0.32 13.80 19.68
C LYS A 89 1.63 13.35 19.04
N VAL A 90 2.25 14.27 18.29
CA VAL A 90 3.62 14.13 17.79
C VAL A 90 4.33 15.49 17.95
N LEU A 91 5.57 15.50 18.45
CA LEU A 91 6.33 16.72 18.77
C LEU A 91 5.53 17.72 19.62
N GLY A 92 4.68 17.20 20.54
CA GLY A 92 3.83 18.02 21.42
C GLY A 92 2.55 18.57 20.78
N LYS A 93 2.35 18.42 19.45
CA LYS A 93 1.16 18.89 18.72
C LYS A 93 0.15 17.76 18.52
N PRO A 94 -1.16 18.06 18.52
CA PRO A 94 -2.20 17.06 18.31
C PRO A 94 -2.13 16.44 16.91
N VAL A 95 -2.61 15.21 16.80
CA VAL A 95 -2.80 14.51 15.52
C VAL A 95 -4.29 14.32 15.27
N ASP A 96 -4.79 14.91 14.19
CA ASP A 96 -6.19 14.83 13.77
C ASP A 96 -6.37 13.81 12.64
N ILE A 97 -7.46 13.02 12.71
CA ILE A 97 -7.91 12.15 11.62
C ILE A 97 -9.15 12.74 10.97
N VAL A 98 -9.05 13.07 9.69
CA VAL A 98 -10.20 13.35 8.83
C VAL A 98 -10.39 12.17 7.87
N PHE A 99 -11.61 11.94 7.42
CA PHE A 99 -11.90 10.83 6.52
C PHE A 99 -13.02 11.18 5.53
N ALA A 100 -13.00 10.52 4.38
CA ALA A 100 -14.03 10.69 3.36
C ALA A 100 -14.20 9.42 2.52
N ASP A 101 -15.40 9.28 1.96
CA ASP A 101 -15.78 8.21 1.06
C ASP A 101 -15.61 8.66 -0.39
N HIS A 102 -14.70 8.01 -1.14
CA HIS A 102 -14.57 8.27 -2.58
C HIS A 102 -15.53 7.44 -3.43
N GLN A 103 -16.36 6.58 -2.83
CA GLN A 103 -17.38 5.78 -3.52
C GLN A 103 -16.84 4.96 -4.70
N ASN A 104 -15.57 4.55 -4.61
CA ASN A 104 -14.83 3.87 -5.69
C ASN A 104 -14.79 4.65 -7.02
N LYS A 105 -14.83 6.00 -6.98
CA LYS A 105 -14.82 6.91 -8.14
C LYS A 105 -13.58 7.78 -8.11
N ALA A 106 -12.80 7.75 -9.19
CA ALA A 106 -11.52 8.47 -9.27
C ALA A 106 -11.69 9.99 -9.18
N ASP A 107 -12.66 10.55 -9.89
CA ASP A 107 -12.97 11.99 -9.88
C ASP A 107 -13.41 12.48 -8.49
N VAL A 108 -14.21 11.71 -7.77
CA VAL A 108 -14.63 12.03 -6.40
C VAL A 108 -13.43 12.04 -5.46
N GLY A 109 -12.60 10.98 -5.49
CA GLY A 109 -11.42 10.86 -4.63
C GLY A 109 -10.39 11.96 -4.87
N ILE A 110 -10.08 12.24 -6.13
CA ILE A 110 -9.13 13.31 -6.52
C ILE A 110 -9.64 14.70 -6.08
N ASN A 111 -10.94 14.98 -6.23
CA ASN A 111 -11.52 16.26 -5.80
C ASN A 111 -11.50 16.42 -4.27
N ILE A 112 -11.77 15.35 -3.52
CA ILE A 112 -11.65 15.37 -2.05
C ILE A 112 -10.21 15.64 -1.63
N ALA A 113 -9.24 14.92 -2.21
CA ALA A 113 -7.82 15.11 -1.90
C ALA A 113 -7.34 16.54 -2.23
N ARG A 114 -7.79 17.10 -3.35
CA ARG A 114 -7.52 18.50 -3.71
C ARG A 114 -8.00 19.48 -2.63
N GLN A 115 -9.25 19.35 -2.19
CA GLN A 115 -9.79 20.18 -1.12
C GLN A 115 -9.01 19.98 0.20
N TRP A 116 -8.61 18.76 0.50
CA TRP A 116 -7.81 18.47 1.69
C TRP A 116 -6.45 19.15 1.66
N PHE A 117 -5.73 19.09 0.55
CA PHE A 117 -4.40 19.68 0.44
C PHE A 117 -4.45 21.20 0.30
N GLU A 118 -5.38 21.76 -0.49
CA GLU A 118 -5.48 23.21 -0.73
C GLU A 118 -6.10 23.98 0.43
N VAL A 119 -7.14 23.43 1.07
CA VAL A 119 -7.95 24.12 2.07
C VAL A 119 -7.91 23.45 3.44
N GLY A 120 -8.05 22.13 3.47
CA GLY A 120 -8.14 21.33 4.68
C GLY A 120 -6.83 21.15 5.44
N LYS A 121 -5.69 21.54 4.83
CA LYS A 121 -4.34 21.46 5.40
C LYS A 121 -4.01 20.04 5.89
N VAL A 122 -4.39 19.05 5.11
CA VAL A 122 -4.02 17.64 5.33
C VAL A 122 -2.56 17.45 4.93
N ASP A 123 -1.77 16.86 5.80
CA ASP A 123 -0.33 16.64 5.60
C ASP A 123 -0.04 15.31 4.92
N MET A 124 -0.87 14.30 5.20
CA MET A 124 -0.76 12.98 4.59
C MET A 124 -2.14 12.38 4.33
N ALA A 125 -2.35 11.90 3.10
CA ALA A 125 -3.54 11.11 2.74
C ALA A 125 -3.18 9.63 2.63
N ILE A 126 -4.06 8.74 3.13
CA ILE A 126 -3.82 7.29 3.16
C ILE A 126 -5.08 6.50 2.80
N GLY A 127 -4.87 5.31 2.24
CA GLY A 127 -5.92 4.34 1.92
C GLY A 127 -5.96 4.03 0.43
N PHE A 128 -6.89 4.66 -0.29
CA PHE A 128 -7.06 4.57 -1.74
C PHE A 128 -7.38 3.16 -2.24
N ASP A 129 -8.49 2.58 -1.83
CA ASP A 129 -8.91 1.22 -2.24
C ASP A 129 -9.04 1.04 -3.77
N ASN A 130 -8.91 2.11 -4.53
CA ASN A 130 -8.97 2.14 -6.00
C ASN A 130 -7.66 2.68 -6.59
N SER A 131 -7.02 1.92 -7.48
CA SER A 131 -5.74 2.30 -8.09
C SER A 131 -5.81 3.58 -8.95
N ALA A 132 -6.96 3.89 -9.58
CA ALA A 132 -7.12 5.12 -10.35
C ALA A 132 -7.26 6.35 -9.42
N VAL A 133 -7.91 6.21 -8.26
CA VAL A 133 -7.91 7.23 -7.19
C VAL A 133 -6.48 7.48 -6.73
N ALA A 134 -5.76 6.42 -6.39
CA ALA A 134 -4.40 6.51 -5.87
C ALA A 134 -3.45 7.26 -6.81
N LEU A 135 -3.43 6.88 -8.09
CA LEU A 135 -2.57 7.50 -9.10
C LEU A 135 -2.84 9.00 -9.28
N GLY A 136 -4.10 9.42 -9.13
CA GLY A 136 -4.44 10.85 -9.18
C GLY A 136 -4.08 11.59 -7.90
N VAL A 137 -4.24 10.94 -6.74
CA VAL A 137 -3.93 11.55 -5.43
C VAL A 137 -2.43 11.64 -5.18
N GLU A 138 -1.63 10.65 -5.59
CA GLU A 138 -0.17 10.70 -5.44
C GLU A 138 0.45 11.88 -6.19
N GLN A 139 0.01 12.10 -7.45
CA GLN A 139 0.48 13.23 -8.23
C GLN A 139 0.08 14.56 -7.58
N LEU A 140 -1.17 14.66 -7.12
CA LEU A 140 -1.68 15.83 -6.44
C LEU A 140 -0.93 16.12 -5.13
N ALA A 141 -0.61 15.08 -4.36
CA ALA A 141 0.18 15.20 -3.13
C ALA A 141 1.59 15.73 -3.43
N ALA A 142 2.25 15.22 -4.47
CA ALA A 142 3.57 15.69 -4.89
C ALA A 142 3.54 17.17 -5.33
N ASP A 143 2.50 17.60 -6.06
CA ASP A 143 2.33 18.99 -6.51
C ASP A 143 2.11 19.97 -5.35
N HIS A 144 1.61 19.49 -4.21
CA HIS A 144 1.33 20.28 -3.01
C HIS A 144 2.34 20.07 -1.85
N ASP A 145 3.47 19.36 -2.10
CA ASP A 145 4.44 18.98 -1.07
C ASP A 145 3.76 18.26 0.12
N LYS A 146 2.84 17.33 -0.18
CA LYS A 146 2.13 16.48 0.77
C LYS A 146 2.49 15.01 0.55
N ILE A 147 2.09 14.15 1.48
CA ILE A 147 2.40 12.71 1.42
C ILE A 147 1.15 11.91 1.01
N ALA A 148 1.32 10.94 0.12
CA ALA A 148 0.31 9.95 -0.23
C ALA A 148 0.78 8.54 0.12
N ILE A 149 0.04 7.82 0.97
CA ILE A 149 0.37 6.45 1.34
C ILE A 149 -0.70 5.49 0.85
N ALA A 150 -0.34 4.60 -0.08
CA ALA A 150 -1.21 3.55 -0.57
C ALA A 150 -1.32 2.43 0.47
N GLY A 151 -2.43 2.39 1.20
CA GLY A 151 -2.77 1.33 2.17
C GLY A 151 -3.57 0.17 1.57
N ALA A 152 -4.01 0.29 0.31
CA ALA A 152 -4.90 -0.67 -0.34
C ALA A 152 -4.79 -0.68 -1.88
N VAL A 153 -3.65 -0.32 -2.45
CA VAL A 153 -3.47 -0.17 -3.89
C VAL A 153 -2.69 -1.36 -4.47
N GLY A 154 -3.26 -1.99 -5.50
CA GLY A 154 -2.64 -3.17 -6.10
C GLY A 154 -1.87 -2.89 -7.39
N SER A 155 -2.00 -1.73 -8.03
CA SER A 155 -1.30 -1.47 -9.29
C SER A 155 0.19 -1.21 -9.08
N THR A 156 1.04 -1.95 -9.79
CA THR A 156 2.50 -1.70 -9.85
C THR A 156 2.87 -0.37 -10.49
N ALA A 157 1.92 0.31 -11.14
CA ALA A 157 2.17 1.65 -11.69
C ALA A 157 2.44 2.68 -10.60
N PHE A 158 1.88 2.52 -9.40
CA PHE A 158 2.03 3.45 -8.27
C PHE A 158 3.50 3.62 -7.87
N THR A 159 4.19 2.54 -7.55
CA THR A 159 5.64 2.55 -7.23
C THR A 159 6.54 2.34 -8.44
N GLY A 160 5.98 2.35 -9.65
CA GLY A 160 6.70 2.15 -10.90
C GLY A 160 6.76 3.41 -11.75
N LYS A 161 6.05 3.40 -12.87
CA LYS A 161 6.10 4.48 -13.87
C LYS A 161 5.51 5.81 -13.40
N SER A 162 4.68 5.80 -12.37
CA SER A 162 4.01 7.00 -11.84
C SER A 162 4.61 7.48 -10.52
N CYS A 163 5.61 6.81 -9.97
CA CYS A 163 6.16 7.09 -8.64
C CYS A 163 6.55 8.57 -8.45
N THR A 164 6.30 9.07 -7.24
CA THR A 164 6.66 10.43 -6.81
C THR A 164 7.57 10.41 -5.58
N PRO A 165 8.31 11.49 -5.28
CA PRO A 165 9.20 11.51 -4.12
C PRO A 165 8.48 11.42 -2.76
N THR A 166 7.20 11.77 -2.71
CA THR A 166 6.40 11.89 -1.49
C THR A 166 5.30 10.84 -1.38
N GLU A 167 5.51 9.69 -2.01
CA GLU A 167 4.61 8.55 -1.92
C GLU A 167 5.21 7.37 -1.15
N ALA A 168 4.32 6.49 -0.66
CA ALA A 168 4.68 5.17 -0.18
C ALA A 168 3.55 4.16 -0.45
N SER A 169 3.91 2.93 -0.82
CA SER A 169 2.99 1.79 -0.91
C SER A 169 3.26 0.83 0.24
N TRP A 170 2.26 0.62 1.10
CA TRP A 170 2.43 -0.06 2.39
C TRP A 170 1.89 -1.49 2.43
N ILE A 171 1.35 -1.99 1.34
CA ILE A 171 0.67 -3.28 1.32
C ILE A 171 1.26 -4.19 0.23
N TYR A 172 0.45 -4.72 -0.64
CA TYR A 172 0.79 -5.53 -1.80
C TYR A 172 0.89 -4.66 -3.06
N ASP A 173 1.37 -5.28 -4.12
CA ASP A 173 1.14 -4.88 -5.51
C ASP A 173 0.77 -6.10 -6.35
N SER A 174 0.37 -5.89 -7.60
CA SER A 174 -0.04 -6.98 -8.48
C SER A 174 1.09 -7.99 -8.74
N TYR A 175 2.34 -7.56 -8.75
CA TYR A 175 3.49 -8.46 -8.87
C TYR A 175 3.61 -9.42 -7.68
N ALA A 176 3.57 -8.90 -6.45
CA ALA A 176 3.67 -9.69 -5.24
C ALA A 176 2.48 -10.66 -5.08
N LEU A 177 1.27 -10.20 -5.45
CA LEU A 177 0.06 -11.01 -5.38
C LEU A 177 0.10 -12.21 -6.35
N THR A 178 0.70 -12.06 -7.53
CA THR A 178 0.51 -13.02 -8.62
C THR A 178 1.67 -14.00 -8.79
N THR A 179 2.90 -13.57 -8.53
CA THR A 179 4.11 -14.36 -8.85
C THR A 179 4.13 -15.73 -8.18
N SER A 180 3.94 -15.79 -6.86
CA SER A 180 3.98 -17.05 -6.11
C SER A 180 2.78 -17.94 -6.39
N VAL A 181 1.59 -17.35 -6.58
CA VAL A 181 0.37 -18.08 -6.93
C VAL A 181 0.54 -18.76 -8.30
N ALA A 182 0.96 -18.00 -9.32
CA ALA A 182 1.18 -18.52 -10.66
C ALA A 182 2.21 -19.66 -10.66
N LYS A 183 3.36 -19.45 -10.01
CA LYS A 183 4.41 -20.47 -9.91
C LYS A 183 3.91 -21.76 -9.23
N SER A 184 3.18 -21.65 -8.12
CA SER A 184 2.64 -22.79 -7.40
C SER A 184 1.62 -23.58 -8.23
N VAL A 185 0.68 -22.88 -8.86
CA VAL A 185 -0.42 -23.50 -9.60
C VAL A 185 0.08 -24.14 -10.90
N VAL A 186 1.02 -23.51 -11.61
CA VAL A 186 1.66 -24.10 -12.81
C VAL A 186 2.47 -25.35 -12.44
N ALA A 187 3.22 -25.33 -11.32
CA ALA A 187 3.97 -26.49 -10.84
C ALA A 187 3.06 -27.69 -10.48
N GLU A 188 1.78 -27.47 -10.16
CA GLU A 188 0.77 -28.51 -9.96
C GLU A 188 0.23 -29.10 -11.28
N GLY A 189 0.79 -28.70 -12.44
CA GLY A 189 0.34 -29.14 -13.77
C GLY A 189 -0.87 -28.37 -14.31
N ARG A 190 -1.26 -27.29 -13.66
CA ARG A 190 -2.34 -26.39 -14.07
C ARG A 190 -1.78 -25.20 -14.84
N ASP A 191 -1.30 -25.49 -16.04
CA ASP A 191 -0.41 -24.64 -16.83
C ASP A 191 -1.11 -23.79 -17.90
N THR A 192 -2.43 -23.92 -18.09
CA THR A 192 -3.20 -23.12 -19.03
C THR A 192 -4.22 -22.25 -18.30
N TRP A 193 -4.17 -20.94 -18.55
CA TRP A 193 -4.92 -19.93 -17.81
C TRP A 193 -5.81 -19.09 -18.71
N PHE A 194 -6.99 -18.71 -18.21
CA PHE A 194 -7.88 -17.73 -18.79
C PHE A 194 -8.29 -16.72 -17.72
N PHE A 195 -8.28 -15.43 -18.05
CA PHE A 195 -8.56 -14.37 -17.08
C PHE A 195 -9.98 -13.83 -17.23
N ILE A 196 -10.63 -13.56 -16.10
CA ILE A 196 -11.82 -12.71 -16.01
C ILE A 196 -11.38 -11.45 -15.24
N THR A 197 -11.29 -10.32 -15.96
CA THR A 197 -10.57 -9.13 -15.52
C THR A 197 -11.50 -7.95 -15.37
N VAL A 198 -11.45 -7.27 -14.21
CA VAL A 198 -12.18 -6.01 -14.02
C VAL A 198 -11.58 -4.90 -14.89
N ASP A 199 -12.47 -4.14 -15.59
CA ASP A 199 -12.12 -3.21 -16.66
C ASP A 199 -11.64 -1.85 -16.12
N TYR A 200 -10.53 -1.84 -15.33
CA TYR A 200 -9.83 -0.62 -14.93
C TYR A 200 -8.38 -0.92 -14.52
N THR A 201 -7.60 0.12 -14.15
CA THR A 201 -6.16 0.08 -13.90
C THR A 201 -5.69 -1.10 -13.04
N PHE A 202 -6.40 -1.43 -11.96
CA PHE A 202 -6.05 -2.55 -11.08
C PHE A 202 -6.15 -3.91 -11.79
N GLY A 203 -7.28 -4.16 -12.49
CA GLY A 203 -7.47 -5.40 -13.24
C GLY A 203 -6.41 -5.59 -14.33
N TYR A 204 -6.06 -4.51 -15.03
CA TYR A 204 -5.02 -4.54 -16.06
C TYR A 204 -3.65 -4.89 -15.48
N SER A 205 -3.28 -4.31 -14.32
CA SER A 205 -2.02 -4.65 -13.65
C SER A 205 -2.01 -6.10 -13.19
N LEU A 206 -3.10 -6.59 -12.58
CA LEU A 206 -3.20 -7.99 -12.14
C LEU A 206 -3.08 -8.97 -13.30
N GLU A 207 -3.82 -8.75 -14.40
CA GLU A 207 -3.77 -9.61 -15.58
C GLU A 207 -2.38 -9.61 -16.22
N ALA A 208 -1.74 -8.45 -16.33
CA ALA A 208 -0.41 -8.33 -16.93
C ALA A 208 0.66 -9.05 -16.09
N ASP A 209 0.71 -8.79 -14.79
CA ASP A 209 1.70 -9.39 -13.90
C ASP A 209 1.47 -10.90 -13.72
N ALA A 210 0.20 -11.33 -13.60
CA ALA A 210 -0.13 -12.75 -13.55
C ALA A 210 0.21 -13.47 -14.85
N SER A 211 -0.06 -12.86 -16.01
CA SER A 211 0.30 -13.44 -17.31
C SER A 211 1.80 -13.60 -17.45
N ALA A 212 2.59 -12.58 -17.07
CA ALA A 212 4.04 -12.66 -17.05
C ALA A 212 4.55 -13.77 -16.13
N ALA A 213 3.97 -13.89 -14.93
CA ALA A 213 4.33 -14.94 -13.96
C ALA A 213 3.98 -16.35 -14.45
N VAL A 214 2.81 -16.53 -15.07
CA VAL A 214 2.40 -17.82 -15.69
C VAL A 214 3.35 -18.22 -16.81
N LEU A 215 3.70 -17.31 -17.70
CA LEU A 215 4.64 -17.55 -18.79
C LEU A 215 6.04 -17.87 -18.28
N ALA A 216 6.53 -17.13 -17.28
CA ALA A 216 7.83 -17.38 -16.64
C ALA A 216 7.88 -18.75 -15.94
N ALA A 217 6.75 -19.25 -15.43
CA ALA A 217 6.62 -20.57 -14.84
C ALA A 217 6.46 -21.71 -15.88
N GLY A 218 6.46 -21.41 -17.19
CA GLY A 218 6.29 -22.37 -18.28
C GLY A 218 4.83 -22.67 -18.64
N GLY A 219 3.87 -21.91 -18.11
CA GLY A 219 2.46 -21.99 -18.45
C GLY A 219 2.09 -21.21 -19.71
N LYS A 220 0.80 -21.19 -20.01
CA LYS A 220 0.21 -20.49 -21.18
C LYS A 220 -1.02 -19.71 -20.77
N VAL A 221 -1.20 -18.53 -21.34
CA VAL A 221 -2.42 -17.73 -21.25
C VAL A 221 -3.24 -17.95 -22.54
N LEU A 222 -4.46 -18.46 -22.40
CA LEU A 222 -5.34 -18.78 -23.52
C LEU A 222 -6.22 -17.58 -23.91
N GLY A 223 -6.35 -16.59 -23.04
CA GLY A 223 -7.13 -15.36 -23.31
C GLY A 223 -7.64 -14.72 -22.03
N SER A 224 -8.42 -13.67 -22.23
CA SER A 224 -9.10 -12.96 -21.17
C SER A 224 -10.43 -12.36 -21.63
N VAL A 225 -11.30 -12.05 -20.68
CA VAL A 225 -12.52 -11.28 -20.88
C VAL A 225 -12.63 -10.20 -19.80
N ARG A 226 -13.16 -9.04 -20.18
CA ARG A 226 -13.27 -7.90 -19.27
C ARG A 226 -14.71 -7.68 -18.82
N HIS A 227 -14.86 -7.31 -17.54
CA HIS A 227 -16.16 -6.96 -16.96
C HIS A 227 -16.10 -5.58 -16.26
N PRO A 228 -17.18 -4.81 -16.27
CA PRO A 228 -17.26 -3.54 -15.54
C PRO A 228 -17.14 -3.74 -14.02
N LEU A 229 -16.75 -2.67 -13.30
CA LEU A 229 -16.89 -2.63 -11.83
C LEU A 229 -18.35 -2.82 -11.42
N ASN A 230 -18.58 -3.46 -10.27
CA ASN A 230 -19.89 -3.78 -9.72
C ASN A 230 -20.73 -4.71 -10.62
N THR A 231 -20.10 -5.69 -11.22
CA THR A 231 -20.79 -6.72 -12.01
C THR A 231 -21.53 -7.67 -11.07
N SER A 232 -22.83 -7.78 -11.24
CA SER A 232 -23.69 -8.71 -10.47
C SER A 232 -23.90 -10.06 -11.18
N ASP A 233 -23.86 -10.08 -12.51
CA ASP A 233 -24.05 -11.28 -13.33
C ASP A 233 -22.79 -11.60 -14.12
N PHE A 234 -22.15 -12.70 -13.75
CA PHE A 234 -20.93 -13.20 -14.40
C PHE A 234 -21.17 -14.30 -15.43
N SER A 235 -22.42 -14.68 -15.70
CA SER A 235 -22.78 -15.83 -16.53
C SER A 235 -22.07 -15.83 -17.88
N SER A 236 -22.10 -14.72 -18.63
CA SER A 236 -21.50 -14.61 -19.95
C SER A 236 -19.96 -14.69 -19.90
N TYR A 237 -19.34 -14.15 -18.88
CA TYR A 237 -17.87 -14.18 -18.67
C TYR A 237 -17.41 -15.59 -18.29
N LEU A 238 -18.16 -16.26 -17.42
CA LEU A 238 -17.89 -17.65 -16.99
C LEU A 238 -18.06 -18.65 -18.13
N LEU A 239 -19.08 -18.47 -19.01
CA LEU A 239 -19.24 -19.30 -20.22
C LEU A 239 -18.06 -19.15 -21.19
N GLN A 240 -17.55 -17.92 -21.39
CA GLN A 240 -16.37 -17.69 -22.21
C GLN A 240 -15.12 -18.36 -21.60
N ALA A 241 -14.94 -18.23 -20.29
CA ALA A 241 -13.85 -18.88 -19.56
C ALA A 241 -13.95 -20.41 -19.65
N GLN A 242 -15.14 -20.98 -19.51
CA GLN A 242 -15.39 -22.42 -19.69
C GLN A 242 -15.04 -22.89 -21.10
N ALA A 243 -15.50 -22.15 -22.11
CA ALA A 243 -15.26 -22.46 -23.52
C ALA A 243 -13.80 -22.37 -23.95
N SER A 244 -12.96 -21.62 -23.21
CA SER A 244 -11.52 -21.54 -23.44
C SER A 244 -10.79 -22.86 -23.27
N GLY A 245 -11.35 -23.79 -22.49
CA GLY A 245 -10.71 -25.06 -22.13
C GLY A 245 -9.47 -24.90 -21.22
N ALA A 246 -9.24 -23.71 -20.65
CA ALA A 246 -8.14 -23.48 -19.73
C ALA A 246 -8.29 -24.34 -18.47
N LYS A 247 -7.20 -24.85 -17.92
CA LYS A 247 -7.19 -25.58 -16.63
C LYS A 247 -7.48 -24.65 -15.45
N VAL A 248 -7.20 -23.35 -15.61
CA VAL A 248 -7.36 -22.32 -14.58
C VAL A 248 -8.20 -21.16 -15.10
N ILE A 249 -9.23 -20.80 -14.35
CA ILE A 249 -9.92 -19.52 -14.46
C ILE A 249 -9.37 -18.61 -13.37
N ALA A 250 -8.71 -17.52 -13.77
CA ALA A 250 -8.11 -16.56 -12.86
C ALA A 250 -8.97 -15.29 -12.79
N PHE A 251 -9.42 -14.95 -11.59
CA PHE A 251 -10.15 -13.72 -11.33
C PHE A 251 -9.17 -12.58 -11.05
N ALA A 252 -8.96 -11.72 -12.04
CA ALA A 252 -8.20 -10.47 -11.92
C ALA A 252 -9.13 -9.33 -11.49
N ASN A 253 -9.78 -9.51 -10.35
CA ASN A 253 -10.69 -8.60 -9.66
C ASN A 253 -10.61 -8.83 -8.15
N SER A 254 -11.47 -8.20 -7.35
CA SER A 254 -11.52 -8.38 -5.89
C SER A 254 -12.85 -7.89 -5.30
N GLY A 255 -13.02 -8.07 -3.99
CA GLY A 255 -14.22 -7.62 -3.27
C GLY A 255 -15.51 -8.26 -3.80
N GLY A 256 -16.59 -7.49 -3.88
CA GLY A 256 -17.90 -8.00 -4.31
C GLY A 256 -17.92 -8.64 -5.69
N ASP A 257 -17.11 -8.16 -6.65
CA ASP A 257 -17.01 -8.77 -7.98
C ASP A 257 -16.38 -10.17 -7.90
N MET A 258 -15.33 -10.35 -7.11
CA MET A 258 -14.69 -11.65 -6.90
C MET A 258 -15.62 -12.61 -6.16
N VAL A 259 -16.34 -12.13 -5.15
CA VAL A 259 -17.34 -12.92 -4.41
C VAL A 259 -18.44 -13.42 -5.35
N ASN A 260 -19.02 -12.54 -6.18
CA ASN A 260 -20.06 -12.91 -7.14
C ASN A 260 -19.55 -13.88 -8.20
N ALA A 261 -18.38 -13.62 -8.78
CA ALA A 261 -17.77 -14.50 -9.78
C ALA A 261 -17.50 -15.90 -9.23
N THR A 262 -16.96 -15.99 -8.00
CA THR A 262 -16.65 -17.27 -7.34
C THR A 262 -17.92 -18.05 -7.02
N LYS A 263 -18.95 -17.42 -6.47
CA LYS A 263 -20.25 -18.07 -6.18
C LYS A 263 -20.88 -18.63 -7.44
N GLN A 264 -20.98 -17.81 -8.49
CA GLN A 264 -21.58 -18.22 -9.77
C GLN A 264 -20.75 -19.29 -10.48
N ALA A 265 -19.41 -19.23 -10.44
CA ALA A 265 -18.56 -20.30 -10.98
C ALA A 265 -18.82 -21.66 -10.30
N ASN A 266 -19.04 -21.67 -8.98
CA ASN A 266 -19.42 -22.89 -8.26
C ASN A 266 -20.84 -23.38 -8.65
N GLU A 267 -21.81 -22.46 -8.76
CA GLU A 267 -23.18 -22.77 -9.18
C GLU A 267 -23.25 -23.36 -10.59
N PHE A 268 -22.47 -22.83 -11.53
CA PHE A 268 -22.30 -23.40 -12.88
C PHE A 268 -21.47 -24.69 -12.91
N GLY A 269 -20.90 -25.10 -11.78
CA GLY A 269 -20.12 -26.34 -11.68
C GLY A 269 -18.77 -26.28 -12.41
N LEU A 270 -18.22 -25.10 -12.68
CA LEU A 270 -16.95 -24.92 -13.36
C LEU A 270 -15.79 -25.60 -12.59
N THR A 271 -15.87 -25.63 -11.27
CA THR A 271 -14.89 -26.26 -10.38
C THR A 271 -14.73 -27.77 -10.55
N LYS A 272 -15.65 -28.43 -11.29
CA LYS A 272 -15.54 -29.86 -11.64
C LYS A 272 -14.46 -30.13 -12.71
N SER A 273 -14.16 -29.15 -13.56
CA SER A 273 -13.25 -29.30 -14.70
C SER A 273 -12.11 -28.29 -14.71
N GLN A 274 -12.27 -27.13 -14.06
CA GLN A 274 -11.33 -26.03 -14.05
C GLN A 274 -11.08 -25.57 -12.61
N SER A 275 -9.87 -25.13 -12.33
CA SER A 275 -9.53 -24.58 -11.03
C SER A 275 -9.78 -23.08 -11.00
N LEU A 276 -10.30 -22.58 -9.89
CA LEU A 276 -10.43 -21.14 -9.67
C LEU A 276 -9.22 -20.61 -8.93
N VAL A 277 -8.69 -19.50 -9.39
CA VAL A 277 -7.64 -18.71 -8.72
C VAL A 277 -8.16 -17.28 -8.56
N SER A 278 -8.20 -16.79 -7.32
CA SER A 278 -8.52 -15.39 -7.02
C SER A 278 -7.22 -14.67 -6.67
N LEU A 279 -6.86 -13.66 -7.47
CA LEU A 279 -5.56 -13.00 -7.35
C LEU A 279 -5.50 -12.03 -6.17
N LEU A 280 -6.65 -11.56 -5.66
CA LEU A 280 -6.73 -10.79 -4.41
C LEU A 280 -7.96 -11.23 -3.62
N VAL A 281 -7.74 -11.65 -2.38
CA VAL A 281 -8.78 -12.14 -1.46
C VAL A 281 -8.62 -11.46 -0.11
N PHE A 282 -9.72 -10.96 0.43
CA PHE A 282 -9.81 -10.46 1.79
C PHE A 282 -10.52 -11.46 2.71
N ILE A 283 -10.23 -11.40 4.01
CA ILE A 283 -10.88 -12.28 4.99
C ILE A 283 -12.40 -12.03 5.04
N THR A 284 -12.83 -10.80 4.78
CA THR A 284 -14.22 -10.40 4.68
C THR A 284 -14.91 -10.99 3.46
N ASP A 285 -14.20 -11.21 2.34
CA ASP A 285 -14.73 -11.89 1.16
C ASP A 285 -15.02 -13.35 1.49
N VAL A 286 -14.08 -14.04 2.15
CA VAL A 286 -14.27 -15.43 2.58
C VAL A 286 -15.43 -15.55 3.56
N HIS A 287 -15.58 -14.58 4.49
CA HIS A 287 -16.71 -14.51 5.40
C HIS A 287 -18.04 -14.38 4.64
N SER A 288 -18.09 -13.52 3.64
CA SER A 288 -19.29 -13.28 2.79
C SER A 288 -19.63 -14.45 1.88
N MET A 289 -18.63 -15.19 1.38
CA MET A 289 -18.83 -16.39 0.55
C MET A 289 -19.19 -17.63 1.37
N GLU A 290 -18.87 -17.64 2.67
CA GLU A 290 -18.77 -18.82 3.53
C GLU A 290 -17.70 -19.83 3.09
N LEU A 291 -17.17 -20.57 4.04
CA LEU A 291 -16.09 -21.53 3.77
C LEU A 291 -16.43 -22.58 2.70
N LYS A 292 -17.69 -22.99 2.63
CA LYS A 292 -18.13 -24.00 1.65
C LYS A 292 -17.89 -23.57 0.20
N ALA A 293 -18.09 -22.29 -0.11
CA ALA A 293 -17.87 -21.74 -1.45
C ALA A 293 -16.43 -21.32 -1.68
N ALA A 294 -15.73 -20.87 -0.63
CA ALA A 294 -14.36 -20.33 -0.73
C ALA A 294 -13.26 -21.36 -0.49
N GLN A 295 -13.56 -22.54 0.05
CA GLN A 295 -12.55 -23.54 0.42
C GLN A 295 -11.60 -23.90 -0.73
N GLY A 296 -10.32 -24.00 -0.40
CA GLY A 296 -9.29 -24.39 -1.35
C GLY A 296 -8.75 -23.24 -2.21
N LEU A 297 -9.37 -22.04 -2.20
CA LEU A 297 -8.80 -20.87 -2.89
C LEU A 297 -7.40 -20.58 -2.38
N LYS A 298 -6.44 -20.47 -3.29
CA LYS A 298 -5.04 -20.11 -3.02
C LYS A 298 -4.79 -18.66 -3.42
N PHE A 299 -4.08 -17.93 -2.58
CA PHE A 299 -3.79 -16.50 -2.76
C PHE A 299 -2.58 -16.06 -1.93
N VAL A 300 -2.16 -14.83 -2.14
CA VAL A 300 -1.13 -14.18 -1.31
C VAL A 300 -1.78 -13.09 -0.47
N THR A 301 -1.37 -12.96 0.78
CA THR A 301 -1.83 -11.92 1.69
C THR A 301 -0.67 -11.28 2.44
N ALA A 302 -0.76 -9.99 2.73
CA ALA A 302 0.21 -9.26 3.53
C ALA A 302 0.00 -9.45 5.04
N PHE A 303 -1.20 -9.89 5.45
CA PHE A 303 -1.55 -10.00 6.86
C PHE A 303 -2.61 -11.07 7.09
N TYR A 304 -2.49 -11.75 8.22
CA TYR A 304 -3.54 -12.62 8.76
C TYR A 304 -3.61 -12.46 10.28
N TRP A 305 -4.81 -12.26 10.81
CA TRP A 305 -5.03 -11.93 12.22
C TRP A 305 -4.51 -13.00 13.19
N ASP A 306 -4.53 -14.28 12.78
CA ASP A 306 -4.14 -15.44 13.59
C ASP A 306 -2.74 -15.96 13.23
N ARG A 307 -1.82 -15.10 12.80
CA ARG A 307 -0.47 -15.50 12.41
C ARG A 307 0.45 -15.74 13.63
N ASN A 308 0.39 -14.85 14.61
CA ASN A 308 1.19 -14.91 15.84
C ASN A 308 0.49 -14.13 16.99
N ASP A 309 1.11 -14.09 18.16
CA ASP A 309 0.53 -13.43 19.34
C ASP A 309 0.32 -11.94 19.13
N GLU A 310 1.28 -11.23 18.53
CA GLU A 310 1.16 -9.80 18.25
C GLU A 310 0.00 -9.48 17.31
N THR A 311 -0.16 -10.27 16.23
CA THR A 311 -1.29 -10.07 15.31
C THR A 311 -2.63 -10.39 15.98
N ARG A 312 -2.68 -11.41 16.84
CA ARG A 312 -3.89 -11.75 17.61
C ARG A 312 -4.27 -10.65 18.59
N GLU A 313 -3.30 -10.12 19.33
CA GLU A 313 -3.52 -9.05 20.32
C GLU A 313 -4.07 -7.78 19.67
N TRP A 314 -3.41 -7.31 18.61
CA TRP A 314 -3.88 -6.15 17.87
C TRP A 314 -5.26 -6.38 17.25
N SER A 315 -5.49 -7.53 16.63
CA SER A 315 -6.75 -7.88 15.97
C SER A 315 -7.91 -8.01 16.96
N LYS A 316 -7.65 -8.46 18.19
CA LYS A 316 -8.66 -8.48 19.26
C LYS A 316 -9.13 -7.07 19.59
N ARG A 317 -8.22 -6.11 19.78
CA ARG A 317 -8.53 -4.70 20.05
C ARG A 317 -9.29 -4.05 18.88
N PHE A 318 -8.94 -4.42 17.66
CA PHE A 318 -9.65 -3.98 16.45
C PHE A 318 -11.07 -4.56 16.41
N PHE A 319 -11.21 -5.87 16.66
CA PHE A 319 -12.52 -6.56 16.68
C PHE A 319 -13.49 -5.97 17.71
N GLU A 320 -13.01 -5.59 18.89
CA GLU A 320 -13.82 -4.95 19.91
C GLU A 320 -14.49 -3.65 19.42
N ARG A 321 -13.91 -2.97 18.43
CA ARG A 321 -14.40 -1.72 17.83
C ARG A 321 -15.21 -1.92 16.56
N GLN A 322 -14.79 -2.86 15.71
CA GLN A 322 -15.38 -3.09 14.38
C GLN A 322 -16.37 -4.24 14.35
N GLN A 323 -16.33 -5.18 15.32
CA GLN A 323 -17.08 -6.44 15.35
C GLN A 323 -16.81 -7.35 14.12
N ARG A 324 -15.67 -7.15 13.47
CA ARG A 324 -15.13 -7.96 12.36
C ARG A 324 -13.62 -8.10 12.53
N MET A 325 -13.03 -9.20 12.08
CA MET A 325 -11.56 -9.32 12.05
C MET A 325 -10.98 -8.39 11.00
N PRO A 326 -9.80 -7.82 11.30
CA PRO A 326 -9.16 -6.89 10.39
C PRO A 326 -8.69 -7.56 9.12
N THR A 327 -8.78 -6.83 8.02
CA THR A 327 -8.18 -7.17 6.73
C THR A 327 -6.71 -6.73 6.68
N GLN A 328 -5.99 -7.20 5.66
CA GLN A 328 -4.63 -6.74 5.38
C GLN A 328 -4.55 -5.22 5.10
N THR A 329 -5.59 -4.64 4.50
CA THR A 329 -5.72 -3.19 4.24
C THR A 329 -5.78 -2.39 5.55
N GLN A 330 -6.63 -2.80 6.48
CA GLN A 330 -6.78 -2.12 7.75
C GLN A 330 -5.52 -2.23 8.63
N ALA A 331 -4.85 -3.38 8.58
CA ALA A 331 -3.59 -3.59 9.27
C ALA A 331 -2.46 -2.71 8.69
N SER A 332 -2.41 -2.57 7.36
CA SER A 332 -1.42 -1.71 6.68
C SER A 332 -1.61 -0.23 7.02
N VAL A 333 -2.85 0.25 7.07
CA VAL A 333 -3.17 1.65 7.45
C VAL A 333 -2.67 1.96 8.86
N TYR A 334 -2.90 1.06 9.83
CA TYR A 334 -2.36 1.24 11.18
C TYR A 334 -0.84 1.32 11.19
N SER A 335 -0.17 0.35 10.56
CA SER A 335 1.30 0.27 10.51
C SER A 335 1.91 1.50 9.85
N ALA A 336 1.35 1.94 8.70
CA ALA A 336 1.81 3.12 7.97
C ALA A 336 1.73 4.40 8.81
N ILE A 337 0.60 4.63 9.49
CA ILE A 337 0.42 5.81 10.34
C ILE A 337 1.39 5.78 11.53
N ARG A 338 1.59 4.63 12.17
CA ARG A 338 2.59 4.49 13.24
C ARG A 338 3.99 4.86 12.77
N HIS A 339 4.38 4.39 11.60
CA HIS A 339 5.68 4.69 11.01
C HIS A 339 5.80 6.16 10.57
N TYR A 340 4.75 6.73 9.99
CA TYR A 340 4.69 8.15 9.62
C TYR A 340 4.91 9.06 10.84
N LEU A 341 4.18 8.82 11.94
CA LEU A 341 4.32 9.60 13.16
C LEU A 341 5.72 9.48 13.78
N LYS A 342 6.30 8.26 13.81
CA LYS A 342 7.69 8.04 14.23
C LYS A 342 8.68 8.79 13.34
N SER A 343 8.39 8.90 12.05
CA SER A 343 9.24 9.61 11.08
C SER A 343 9.17 11.12 11.25
N ILE A 344 8.02 11.69 11.61
CA ILE A 344 7.86 13.09 12.02
C ILE A 344 8.72 13.39 13.27
N GLU A 345 8.64 12.53 14.29
CA GLU A 345 9.47 12.68 15.49
C GLU A 345 10.98 12.68 15.17
N ALA A 346 11.41 11.78 14.29
CA ALA A 346 12.81 11.68 13.87
C ALA A 346 13.26 12.82 12.95
N ALA A 347 12.34 13.39 12.15
CA ALA A 347 12.61 14.53 11.28
C ALA A 347 12.58 15.87 12.05
N GLY A 348 11.86 15.94 13.17
CA GLY A 348 11.62 17.18 13.90
C GLY A 348 10.66 18.13 13.19
N THR A 349 9.95 17.69 12.16
CA THR A 349 9.05 18.47 11.31
C THR A 349 8.05 17.57 10.60
N ASP A 350 6.92 18.14 10.14
CA ASP A 350 5.93 17.50 9.26
C ASP A 350 6.16 17.80 7.77
N GLU A 351 7.28 18.47 7.41
CA GLU A 351 7.62 18.74 6.02
C GLU A 351 7.78 17.42 5.23
N ALA A 352 7.04 17.28 4.13
CA ALA A 352 6.85 16.02 3.43
C ALA A 352 8.16 15.32 3.01
N LYS A 353 9.11 16.06 2.45
CA LYS A 353 10.38 15.47 1.96
C LYS A 353 11.28 15.02 3.10
N ALA A 354 11.33 15.81 4.20
CA ALA A 354 12.09 15.45 5.40
C ALA A 354 11.49 14.20 6.07
N VAL A 355 10.16 14.14 6.18
CA VAL A 355 9.45 12.97 6.73
C VAL A 355 9.66 11.73 5.85
N MET A 356 9.52 11.84 4.53
CA MET A 356 9.76 10.73 3.60
C MET A 356 11.20 10.23 3.62
N ALA A 357 12.18 11.12 3.82
CA ALA A 357 13.57 10.71 4.01
C ALA A 357 13.71 9.84 5.27
N LYS A 358 13.06 10.21 6.37
CA LYS A 358 13.06 9.42 7.62
C LYS A 358 12.23 8.15 7.49
N MET A 359 11.15 8.14 6.74
CA MET A 359 10.38 6.91 6.44
C MET A 359 11.23 5.88 5.70
N ARG A 360 12.14 6.31 4.81
CA ARG A 360 13.09 5.43 4.11
C ARG A 360 14.27 4.99 4.97
N GLU A 361 14.75 5.86 5.86
CA GLU A 361 15.87 5.59 6.76
C GLU A 361 15.53 4.61 7.89
N LEU A 362 14.32 4.73 8.46
CA LEU A 362 13.92 3.97 9.62
C LEU A 362 13.32 2.62 9.23
N PRO A 363 13.69 1.53 9.92
CA PRO A 363 13.05 0.24 9.69
C PRO A 363 11.63 0.22 10.26
N VAL A 364 10.74 -0.48 9.57
CA VAL A 364 9.38 -0.77 10.04
C VAL A 364 9.41 -2.01 10.90
N ASN A 365 9.07 -1.87 12.18
CA ASN A 365 9.05 -2.95 13.17
C ASN A 365 7.80 -2.84 14.03
N ASP A 366 6.77 -3.61 13.69
CA ASP A 366 5.52 -3.73 14.43
C ASP A 366 4.91 -5.13 14.25
N PHE A 367 3.63 -5.30 14.59
CA PHE A 367 2.93 -6.58 14.38
C PHE A 367 2.72 -6.92 12.89
N TYR A 368 2.70 -5.90 12.00
CA TYR A 368 2.49 -6.07 10.57
C TYR A 368 3.72 -6.67 9.90
N THR A 369 4.89 -6.10 10.16
CA THR A 369 6.17 -6.58 9.62
C THR A 369 7.34 -6.37 10.59
N LYS A 370 8.39 -7.19 10.42
CA LYS A 370 9.68 -7.05 11.10
C LYS A 370 10.75 -6.71 10.06
N ASN A 371 11.58 -5.71 10.38
CA ASN A 371 12.66 -5.24 9.51
C ASN A 371 12.20 -4.82 8.10
N GLY A 372 10.95 -4.39 7.96
CA GLY A 372 10.46 -3.81 6.72
C GLY A 372 11.23 -2.53 6.39
N HIS A 373 11.49 -2.28 5.11
CA HIS A 373 12.16 -1.06 4.66
C HIS A 373 11.48 -0.48 3.44
N LEU A 374 11.49 0.84 3.36
CA LEU A 374 10.93 1.57 2.23
C LEU A 374 12.00 1.77 1.15
N ARG A 375 11.75 1.24 -0.06
CA ARG A 375 12.64 1.44 -1.22
C ARG A 375 12.57 2.89 -1.72
N GLU A 376 13.53 3.27 -2.58
CA GLU A 376 13.58 4.59 -3.24
C GLU A 376 12.29 4.92 -4.02
N ASP A 377 11.66 3.92 -4.62
CA ASP A 377 10.41 4.05 -5.37
C ASP A 377 9.15 4.02 -4.48
N GLY A 378 9.30 4.16 -3.18
CA GLY A 378 8.18 4.20 -2.23
C GLY A 378 7.60 2.84 -1.84
N ARG A 379 8.07 1.72 -2.36
CA ARG A 379 7.57 0.40 -2.00
C ARG A 379 8.07 -0.04 -0.63
N LEU A 380 7.17 -0.35 0.31
CA LEU A 380 7.53 -1.09 1.52
C LEU A 380 7.85 -2.54 1.17
N VAL A 381 9.08 -2.94 1.42
CA VAL A 381 9.52 -4.34 1.29
C VAL A 381 9.27 -5.04 2.61
N HIS A 382 8.45 -6.08 2.57
CA HIS A 382 8.06 -6.86 3.74
C HIS A 382 7.62 -8.26 3.32
N ASP A 383 7.59 -9.19 4.27
CA ASP A 383 7.13 -10.55 4.04
C ASP A 383 5.66 -10.59 3.63
N MET A 384 5.37 -11.45 2.66
CA MET A 384 4.01 -11.83 2.26
C MET A 384 3.76 -13.30 2.61
N TYR A 385 2.50 -13.70 2.65
CA TYR A 385 2.11 -15.06 3.07
C TYR A 385 1.31 -15.74 1.99
N PHE A 386 1.81 -16.89 1.51
CA PHE A 386 1.05 -17.77 0.64
C PHE A 386 0.04 -18.52 1.50
N ALA A 387 -1.22 -18.40 1.18
CA ALA A 387 -2.31 -18.90 1.99
C ALA A 387 -3.33 -19.70 1.16
N GLN A 388 -4.09 -20.52 1.86
CA GLN A 388 -5.23 -21.25 1.32
C GLN A 388 -6.43 -21.09 2.26
N VAL A 389 -7.62 -20.93 1.69
CA VAL A 389 -8.87 -20.96 2.46
C VAL A 389 -9.11 -22.37 2.97
N LYS A 390 -9.33 -22.49 4.30
CA LYS A 390 -9.64 -23.76 4.98
C LYS A 390 -10.96 -24.34 4.50
N THR A 391 -11.10 -25.66 4.62
CA THR A 391 -12.38 -26.33 4.56
C THR A 391 -13.20 -26.05 5.84
N PRO A 392 -14.54 -26.23 5.83
CA PRO A 392 -15.34 -26.11 7.05
C PRO A 392 -14.86 -27.03 8.19
N ALA A 393 -14.31 -28.19 7.88
CA ALA A 393 -13.80 -29.13 8.88
C ALA A 393 -12.46 -28.69 9.52
N GLU A 394 -11.66 -27.87 8.82
CA GLU A 394 -10.39 -27.35 9.33
C GLU A 394 -10.57 -26.07 10.16
N SER A 395 -11.68 -25.36 10.01
CA SER A 395 -11.99 -24.11 10.75
C SER A 395 -12.53 -24.45 12.14
N THR A 396 -11.82 -24.04 13.19
CA THR A 396 -12.16 -24.42 14.58
C THR A 396 -12.88 -23.33 15.37
N ARG A 397 -12.93 -22.09 14.83
CA ARG A 397 -13.52 -20.92 15.50
C ARG A 397 -13.94 -19.86 14.46
N PRO A 398 -14.76 -18.87 14.82
CA PRO A 398 -15.12 -17.77 13.92
C PRO A 398 -13.87 -17.06 13.36
N TRP A 399 -13.89 -16.73 12.08
CA TRP A 399 -12.80 -16.07 11.34
C TRP A 399 -11.50 -16.90 11.18
N ASP A 400 -11.49 -18.16 11.57
CA ASP A 400 -10.37 -19.08 11.35
C ASP A 400 -10.41 -19.64 9.93
N TYR A 401 -10.14 -18.78 8.94
CA TYR A 401 -10.41 -19.08 7.53
C TYR A 401 -9.15 -19.44 6.73
N TYR A 402 -7.95 -19.06 7.18
CA TYR A 402 -6.74 -19.23 6.39
C TYR A 402 -5.80 -20.27 6.99
N LYS A 403 -5.21 -21.04 6.09
CA LYS A 403 -4.05 -21.88 6.33
C LYS A 403 -2.86 -21.24 5.64
N ILE A 404 -1.88 -20.78 6.41
CA ILE A 404 -0.63 -20.25 5.87
C ILE A 404 0.20 -21.43 5.38
N LEU A 405 0.52 -21.46 4.09
CA LEU A 405 1.30 -22.51 3.44
C LEU A 405 2.79 -22.18 3.42
N GLY A 406 3.14 -20.90 3.46
CA GLY A 406 4.53 -20.45 3.48
C GLY A 406 4.65 -18.95 3.58
N THR A 407 5.85 -18.49 3.94
CA THR A 407 6.25 -17.07 3.89
C THR A 407 6.99 -16.81 2.60
N ILE A 408 6.67 -15.71 1.95
CA ILE A 408 7.36 -15.16 0.78
C ILE A 408 8.17 -14.00 1.30
N PRO A 409 9.53 -14.11 1.38
CA PRO A 409 10.35 -13.04 1.87
C PRO A 409 10.19 -11.76 1.04
N GLY A 410 10.23 -10.62 1.71
CA GLY A 410 10.31 -9.33 1.06
C GLY A 410 11.75 -9.05 0.63
N GLU A 411 12.09 -9.25 -0.63
CA GLU A 411 13.40 -8.96 -1.25
C GLU A 411 13.28 -8.10 -2.49
#